data_9d98ac078dd95dc2b772e630250f5805
#
_entry.id   9d98ac078dd95dc2b772e630250f5805
#
_cell.length_a   1.000
_cell.length_b   1.000
_cell.length_c   1.000
_cell.angle_alpha   90.00
_cell.angle_beta   90.00
_cell.angle_gamma   90.00
#
_symmetry.space_group_name_H-M   'P 1'
#
loop_
_entity.id
_entity.type
_entity.pdbx_description
1 polymer ?
#
loop_
_entity_poly.entity_id
_entity_poly.type
_entity_poly.pdbx_seq_one_letter_code
_entity_poly.pdbx_strand_id
1 'polypeptide(L)'
;MNRTSLNSKHIENGGKLVDFHGWEMPLHYQTGIMKEHLAVRSSVGLFDVSHMGDFIITDKPNGRGFQTLLTNDIVNIPVGKCVYTHLPDDDAKVIDDLIVTKLGAGRYFCVPNASMIDTDGSWISKNADIELTDVSSDLSCIAVQGPKARTLVAKLFGDKVNVIGKFEAKVFNYKSNEFVDFSILTKENIQNKNIGLISGTGYTGEDGFELIIPNQLAPAIWDELLKTDIGSEVLPIGLGARDTLRLEAGFLLSGQDFSRDRTTIETNCAWVIK
;
A
#
# COMPACT_ATOMS: atom_id res chain seq x y z
N MET A 1 15.85 -14.23 5.76
CA MET A 1 15.16 -12.97 5.38
C MET A 1 14.30 -13.23 4.17
N ASN A 2 13.07 -12.74 4.21
CA ASN A 2 12.17 -12.75 3.06
C ASN A 2 12.66 -11.76 2.00
N ARG A 3 12.25 -11.96 0.75
CA ARG A 3 12.61 -11.11 -0.38
C ARG A 3 11.36 -10.76 -1.17
N THR A 4 11.25 -9.50 -1.55
CA THR A 4 10.20 -9.06 -2.48
C THR A 4 10.52 -9.51 -3.91
N SER A 5 9.57 -9.43 -4.82
CA SER A 5 9.78 -9.68 -6.25
C SER A 5 10.78 -8.68 -6.88
N LEU A 6 11.03 -7.54 -6.21
CA LEU A 6 11.93 -6.47 -6.65
C LEU A 6 13.34 -6.58 -6.04
N ASN A 7 13.62 -7.58 -5.20
CA ASN A 7 14.90 -7.70 -4.50
C ASN A 7 16.11 -7.68 -5.46
N SER A 8 16.05 -8.39 -6.60
CA SER A 8 17.11 -8.35 -7.62
C SER A 8 17.29 -6.93 -8.20
N LYS A 9 16.19 -6.17 -8.34
CA LYS A 9 16.23 -4.80 -8.86
C LYS A 9 16.92 -3.85 -7.88
N HIS A 10 16.76 -4.07 -6.58
CA HIS A 10 17.49 -3.30 -5.57
C HIS A 10 19.00 -3.51 -5.68
N ILE A 11 19.44 -4.76 -5.86
CA ILE A 11 20.85 -5.11 -6.06
C ILE A 11 21.38 -4.47 -7.35
N GLU A 12 20.67 -4.63 -8.47
CA GLU A 12 21.02 -4.06 -9.78
C GLU A 12 21.16 -2.53 -9.74
N ASN A 13 20.30 -1.85 -8.95
CA ASN A 13 20.33 -0.39 -8.78
C ASN A 13 21.30 0.07 -7.67
N GLY A 14 22.10 -0.81 -7.08
CA GLY A 14 23.11 -0.48 -6.08
C GLY A 14 22.52 -0.12 -4.72
N GLY A 15 21.40 -0.72 -4.35
CA GLY A 15 20.76 -0.57 -3.05
C GLY A 15 21.59 -1.18 -1.92
N LYS A 16 21.71 -0.45 -0.81
CA LYS A 16 22.28 -0.98 0.44
C LYS A 16 21.18 -1.72 1.19
N LEU A 17 21.20 -3.04 1.12
CA LEU A 17 20.18 -3.89 1.73
C LEU A 17 20.42 -4.06 3.23
N VAL A 18 19.32 -4.08 3.99
CA VAL A 18 19.28 -4.30 5.45
C VAL A 18 18.13 -5.22 5.81
N ASP A 19 18.17 -5.79 7.00
CA ASP A 19 17.02 -6.48 7.59
C ASP A 19 16.01 -5.45 8.08
N PHE A 20 14.81 -5.53 7.53
CA PHE A 20 13.65 -4.73 7.96
C PHE A 20 12.51 -5.68 8.34
N HIS A 21 12.37 -5.96 9.63
CA HIS A 21 11.36 -6.89 10.17
C HIS A 21 11.33 -8.25 9.44
N GLY A 22 12.51 -8.81 9.18
CA GLY A 22 12.68 -10.10 8.51
C GLY A 22 12.65 -10.04 6.98
N TRP A 23 12.53 -8.86 6.38
CA TRP A 23 12.63 -8.61 4.94
C TRP A 23 13.96 -7.98 4.57
N GLU A 24 14.56 -8.42 3.45
CA GLU A 24 15.77 -7.82 2.88
C GLU A 24 15.37 -6.62 2.01
N MET A 25 15.50 -5.39 2.57
CA MET A 25 14.99 -4.15 1.96
C MET A 25 16.12 -3.11 1.78
N PRO A 26 16.02 -2.21 0.76
CA PRO A 26 17.01 -1.17 0.55
C PRO A 26 16.88 -0.05 1.61
N LEU A 27 17.93 0.17 2.38
CA LEU A 27 18.01 1.32 3.30
C LEU A 27 18.13 2.64 2.52
N HIS A 28 19.00 2.64 1.52
CA HIS A 28 19.22 3.73 0.56
C HIS A 28 19.93 3.18 -0.69
N TYR A 29 19.92 3.96 -1.76
CA TYR A 29 20.72 3.70 -2.96
C TYR A 29 21.99 4.57 -2.98
N GLN A 30 22.74 4.54 -4.08
CA GLN A 30 24.02 5.27 -4.18
C GLN A 30 23.85 6.80 -4.06
N THR A 31 22.68 7.33 -4.38
CA THR A 31 22.32 8.74 -4.23
C THR A 31 22.29 9.19 -2.77
N GLY A 32 22.02 8.27 -1.84
CA GLY A 32 21.93 8.52 -0.42
C GLY A 32 20.62 9.16 0.03
N ILE A 33 20.29 8.95 1.30
CA ILE A 33 18.98 9.29 1.91
C ILE A 33 18.53 10.73 1.62
N MET A 34 19.43 11.71 1.75
CA MET A 34 19.10 13.12 1.57
C MET A 34 18.67 13.45 0.13
N LYS A 35 19.40 12.95 -0.88
CA LYS A 35 19.04 13.17 -2.29
C LYS A 35 17.78 12.44 -2.67
N GLU A 36 17.60 11.22 -2.16
CA GLU A 36 16.38 10.44 -2.35
C GLU A 36 15.16 11.20 -1.79
N HIS A 37 15.25 11.72 -0.57
CA HIS A 37 14.22 12.54 0.05
C HIS A 37 13.87 13.76 -0.81
N LEU A 38 14.88 14.54 -1.20
CA LEU A 38 14.70 15.75 -2.01
C LEU A 38 14.14 15.47 -3.40
N ALA A 39 14.49 14.31 -4.00
CA ALA A 39 13.92 13.89 -5.27
C ALA A 39 12.41 13.65 -5.19
N VAL A 40 11.94 13.04 -4.10
CA VAL A 40 10.48 12.88 -3.85
C VAL A 40 9.79 14.23 -3.68
N ARG A 41 10.40 15.18 -2.96
CA ARG A 41 9.82 16.53 -2.78
C ARG A 41 9.78 17.36 -4.05
N SER A 42 10.77 17.22 -4.94
CA SER A 42 10.92 18.09 -6.12
C SER A 42 10.51 17.43 -7.45
N SER A 43 10.42 16.11 -7.48
CA SER A 43 10.16 15.36 -8.72
C SER A 43 9.31 14.12 -8.45
N VAL A 44 9.93 12.94 -8.44
CA VAL A 44 9.27 11.65 -8.19
C VAL A 44 10.27 10.61 -7.71
N GLY A 45 9.85 9.79 -6.75
CA GLY A 45 10.57 8.62 -6.29
C GLY A 45 9.74 7.35 -6.36
N LEU A 46 10.43 6.21 -6.54
CA LEU A 46 9.85 4.87 -6.53
C LEU A 46 10.26 4.12 -5.27
N PHE A 47 9.28 3.60 -4.56
CA PHE A 47 9.50 2.80 -3.36
C PHE A 47 9.00 1.38 -3.59
N ASP A 48 9.80 0.40 -3.18
CA ASP A 48 9.28 -0.95 -2.98
C ASP A 48 8.62 -1.03 -1.60
N VAL A 49 7.32 -1.27 -1.59
CA VAL A 49 6.53 -1.51 -0.37
C VAL A 49 5.82 -2.85 -0.43
N SER A 50 6.35 -3.79 -1.22
CA SER A 50 5.80 -5.14 -1.44
C SER A 50 5.89 -6.05 -0.21
N HIS A 51 6.54 -5.61 0.86
CA HIS A 51 6.58 -6.31 2.14
C HIS A 51 5.30 -6.14 2.96
N MET A 52 4.44 -5.18 2.59
CA MET A 52 3.12 -5.00 3.22
C MET A 52 2.19 -6.18 2.90
N GLY A 53 1.19 -6.40 3.76
CA GLY A 53 0.17 -7.41 3.51
C GLY A 53 -0.92 -6.94 2.57
N ASP A 54 -1.61 -7.90 1.97
CA ASP A 54 -2.73 -7.67 1.06
C ASP A 54 -3.83 -8.71 1.32
N PHE A 55 -4.97 -8.28 1.89
CA PHE A 55 -6.10 -9.14 2.17
C PHE A 55 -7.32 -8.76 1.33
N ILE A 56 -8.00 -9.76 0.77
CA ILE A 56 -9.35 -9.63 0.25
C ILE A 56 -10.30 -10.15 1.33
N ILE A 57 -11.19 -9.30 1.83
CA ILE A 57 -12.12 -9.61 2.91
C ILE A 57 -13.55 -9.51 2.38
N THR A 58 -14.37 -10.52 2.67
CA THR A 58 -15.79 -10.55 2.33
C THR A 58 -16.61 -10.87 3.58
N ASP A 59 -17.55 -9.99 3.92
CA ASP A 59 -18.49 -10.20 5.03
C ASP A 59 -19.44 -11.35 4.72
N LYS A 60 -19.68 -12.24 5.70
CA LYS A 60 -20.71 -13.26 5.60
C LYS A 60 -22.11 -12.66 5.83
N PRO A 61 -23.13 -13.15 5.13
CA PRO A 61 -24.49 -12.68 5.33
C PRO A 61 -24.96 -12.84 6.79
N ASN A 62 -25.56 -11.77 7.34
CA ASN A 62 -26.09 -11.72 8.71
C ASN A 62 -25.07 -11.93 9.84
N GLY A 63 -23.77 -11.91 9.52
CA GLY A 63 -22.71 -12.02 10.49
C GLY A 63 -22.22 -10.68 11.03
N ARG A 64 -21.31 -10.75 12.02
CA ARG A 64 -20.56 -9.60 12.49
C ARG A 64 -19.51 -9.24 11.42
N GLY A 65 -19.78 -8.20 10.63
CA GLY A 65 -18.91 -7.79 9.53
C GLY A 65 -17.59 -7.13 9.97
N PHE A 66 -16.68 -6.99 9.01
CA PHE A 66 -15.35 -6.41 9.21
C PHE A 66 -15.38 -4.99 9.80
N GLN A 67 -16.38 -4.17 9.44
CA GLN A 67 -16.60 -2.82 10.01
C GLN A 67 -16.57 -2.79 11.53
N THR A 68 -17.07 -3.83 12.19
CA THR A 68 -17.20 -3.83 13.66
C THR A 68 -15.87 -3.90 14.41
N LEU A 69 -14.79 -4.21 13.69
CA LEU A 69 -13.43 -4.28 14.22
C LEU A 69 -12.63 -2.99 13.99
N LEU A 70 -13.18 -2.03 13.25
CA LEU A 70 -12.44 -0.86 12.78
C LEU A 70 -12.96 0.43 13.39
N THR A 71 -12.09 1.41 13.52
CA THR A 71 -12.46 2.73 14.06
C THR A 71 -13.12 3.64 13.01
N ASN A 72 -12.80 3.47 11.72
CA ASN A 72 -13.36 4.31 10.65
C ASN A 72 -14.53 3.64 9.93
N ASP A 73 -15.38 4.43 9.29
CA ASP A 73 -16.51 3.92 8.49
C ASP A 73 -16.02 3.41 7.12
N ILE A 74 -16.15 2.10 6.89
CA ILE A 74 -15.86 1.44 5.61
C ILE A 74 -17.12 1.02 4.86
N VAL A 75 -18.30 1.11 5.50
CA VAL A 75 -19.57 0.68 4.93
C VAL A 75 -20.22 1.78 4.10
N ASN A 76 -20.27 3.02 4.63
CA ASN A 76 -21.00 4.12 4.00
C ASN A 76 -20.15 4.93 3.00
N ILE A 77 -18.91 4.53 2.74
CA ILE A 77 -18.06 5.15 1.71
C ILE A 77 -18.39 4.61 0.30
N PRO A 78 -18.11 5.35 -0.77
CA PRO A 78 -18.26 4.87 -2.15
C PRO A 78 -17.33 3.66 -2.46
N VAL A 79 -17.74 2.80 -3.39
CA VAL A 79 -16.86 1.78 -3.97
C VAL A 79 -15.64 2.42 -4.61
N GLY A 80 -14.46 1.88 -4.36
CA GLY A 80 -13.17 2.43 -4.77
C GLY A 80 -12.59 3.47 -3.83
N LYS A 81 -13.31 3.88 -2.76
CA LYS A 81 -12.75 4.77 -1.73
C LYS A 81 -11.86 3.99 -0.78
N CYS A 82 -10.68 4.57 -0.48
CA CYS A 82 -9.75 4.09 0.53
C CYS A 82 -9.91 4.90 1.82
N VAL A 83 -9.77 4.27 2.97
CA VAL A 83 -9.73 4.94 4.26
C VAL A 83 -8.57 4.42 5.10
N TYR A 84 -7.94 5.31 5.84
CA TYR A 84 -7.03 4.96 6.93
C TYR A 84 -7.85 4.70 8.18
N THR A 85 -7.58 3.62 8.87
CA THR A 85 -8.31 3.19 10.06
C THR A 85 -7.40 2.47 11.03
N HIS A 86 -7.75 2.44 12.29
CA HIS A 86 -7.11 1.56 13.26
C HIS A 86 -7.92 0.28 13.44
N LEU A 87 -7.20 -0.82 13.72
CA LEU A 87 -7.71 -2.10 14.18
C LEU A 87 -7.43 -2.20 15.69
N PRO A 88 -8.40 -1.88 16.56
CA PRO A 88 -8.23 -2.00 18.01
C PRO A 88 -8.54 -3.43 18.50
N ASP A 89 -8.02 -3.76 19.68
CA ASP A 89 -8.44 -4.92 20.46
C ASP A 89 -9.66 -4.60 21.35
N ASP A 90 -10.07 -5.58 22.18
CA ASP A 90 -11.24 -5.46 23.07
C ASP A 90 -11.05 -4.42 24.18
N ASP A 91 -9.81 -4.04 24.50
CA ASP A 91 -9.45 -2.96 25.46
C ASP A 91 -9.27 -1.60 24.76
N ALA A 92 -9.67 -1.49 23.49
CA ALA A 92 -9.51 -0.33 22.62
C ALA A 92 -8.04 0.05 22.35
N LYS A 93 -7.10 -0.85 22.56
CA LYS A 93 -5.68 -0.66 22.22
C LYS A 93 -5.43 -0.99 20.76
N VAL A 94 -4.60 -0.18 20.09
CA VAL A 94 -4.35 -0.33 18.67
C VAL A 94 -3.48 -1.57 18.41
N ILE A 95 -4.02 -2.54 17.70
CA ILE A 95 -3.27 -3.70 17.19
C ILE A 95 -2.41 -3.24 16.01
N ASP A 96 -3.04 -2.60 15.02
CA ASP A 96 -2.39 -2.07 13.83
C ASP A 96 -3.16 -0.91 13.21
N ASP A 97 -2.53 -0.19 12.28
CA ASP A 97 -3.17 0.78 11.40
C ASP A 97 -3.23 0.24 9.97
N LEU A 98 -4.36 0.44 9.31
CA LEU A 98 -4.71 -0.19 8.06
C LEU A 98 -5.17 0.82 7.01
N ILE A 99 -4.87 0.53 5.75
CA ILE A 99 -5.60 1.13 4.62
C ILE A 99 -6.63 0.12 4.13
N VAL A 100 -7.90 0.53 4.13
CA VAL A 100 -9.01 -0.31 3.65
C VAL A 100 -9.67 0.34 2.44
N THR A 101 -9.75 -0.39 1.33
CA THR A 101 -10.44 0.01 0.10
C THR A 101 -11.75 -0.75 -0.02
N LYS A 102 -12.87 -0.03 -0.21
CA LYS A 102 -14.17 -0.67 -0.47
C LYS A 102 -14.24 -1.18 -1.90
N LEU A 103 -14.42 -2.50 -2.07
CA LEU A 103 -14.58 -3.15 -3.38
C LEU A 103 -16.05 -3.35 -3.79
N GLY A 104 -16.95 -3.34 -2.81
CA GLY A 104 -18.38 -3.58 -2.99
C GLY A 104 -19.11 -3.65 -1.66
N ALA A 105 -20.38 -4.03 -1.67
CA ALA A 105 -21.15 -4.26 -0.44
C ALA A 105 -20.53 -5.43 0.33
N GLY A 106 -20.06 -5.17 1.57
CA GLY A 106 -19.42 -6.18 2.42
C GLY A 106 -18.13 -6.77 1.83
N ARG A 107 -17.46 -6.07 0.92
CA ARG A 107 -16.25 -6.57 0.29
C ARG A 107 -15.16 -5.51 0.25
N TYR A 108 -13.96 -5.87 0.70
CA TYR A 108 -12.88 -4.94 0.97
C TYR A 108 -11.51 -5.49 0.54
N PHE A 109 -10.60 -4.58 0.21
CA PHE A 109 -9.17 -4.85 0.12
C PHE A 109 -8.49 -4.14 1.29
N CYS A 110 -7.71 -4.86 2.07
CA CYS A 110 -7.09 -4.36 3.29
C CYS A 110 -5.58 -4.55 3.24
N VAL A 111 -4.84 -3.53 3.61
CA VAL A 111 -3.37 -3.51 3.61
C VAL A 111 -2.88 -3.38 5.05
N PRO A 112 -2.52 -4.51 5.72
CA PRO A 112 -1.86 -4.52 7.02
C PRO A 112 -0.36 -4.24 6.92
N ASN A 113 0.24 -3.80 8.04
CA ASN A 113 1.69 -3.63 8.14
C ASN A 113 2.43 -4.98 8.07
N ALA A 114 3.63 -4.96 7.49
CA ALA A 114 4.43 -6.16 7.20
C ALA A 114 4.63 -7.10 8.40
N SER A 115 4.93 -6.55 9.58
CA SER A 115 5.14 -7.32 10.81
C SER A 115 3.85 -7.80 11.47
N MET A 116 2.69 -7.33 10.99
CA MET A 116 1.38 -7.58 11.59
C MET A 116 0.49 -8.51 10.77
N ILE A 117 0.89 -8.93 9.58
CA ILE A 117 0.10 -9.74 8.64
C ILE A 117 -0.56 -10.94 9.35
N ASP A 118 0.21 -11.77 10.03
CA ASP A 118 -0.30 -12.97 10.72
C ASP A 118 -1.19 -12.60 11.91
N THR A 119 -0.81 -11.55 12.64
CA THR A 119 -1.55 -11.06 13.81
C THR A 119 -2.91 -10.53 13.41
N ASP A 120 -2.94 -9.64 12.41
CA ASP A 120 -4.16 -9.00 11.93
C ASP A 120 -5.08 -10.01 11.27
N GLY A 121 -4.54 -10.86 10.39
CA GLY A 121 -5.32 -11.92 9.75
C GLY A 121 -5.97 -12.85 10.77
N SER A 122 -5.24 -13.24 11.82
CA SER A 122 -5.76 -14.07 12.91
C SER A 122 -6.81 -13.33 13.75
N TRP A 123 -6.56 -12.07 14.12
CA TRP A 123 -7.50 -11.26 14.90
C TRP A 123 -8.81 -11.02 14.14
N ILE A 124 -8.73 -10.60 12.88
CA ILE A 124 -9.87 -10.33 12.03
C ILE A 124 -10.70 -11.60 11.83
N SER A 125 -10.07 -12.72 11.48
CA SER A 125 -10.76 -14.00 11.24
C SER A 125 -11.42 -14.58 12.48
N LYS A 126 -10.89 -14.31 13.67
CA LYS A 126 -11.45 -14.77 14.94
C LYS A 126 -12.63 -13.94 15.40
N ASN A 127 -12.63 -12.62 15.14
CA ASN A 127 -13.54 -11.67 15.76
C ASN A 127 -14.62 -11.11 14.80
N ALA A 128 -14.61 -11.50 13.52
CA ALA A 128 -15.65 -11.15 12.54
C ALA A 128 -16.11 -12.39 11.75
N ASP A 129 -17.36 -12.37 11.33
CA ASP A 129 -17.94 -13.39 10.44
C ASP A 129 -17.63 -13.02 8.99
N ILE A 130 -16.42 -13.33 8.56
CA ILE A 130 -15.89 -12.95 7.25
C ILE A 130 -15.26 -14.17 6.54
N GLU A 131 -14.98 -14.00 5.26
CA GLU A 131 -14.01 -14.77 4.51
C GLU A 131 -12.79 -13.86 4.24
N LEU A 132 -11.61 -14.28 4.70
CA LEU A 132 -10.35 -13.58 4.47
C LEU A 132 -9.49 -14.42 3.53
N THR A 133 -9.09 -13.82 2.42
CA THR A 133 -8.14 -14.39 1.47
C THR A 133 -6.87 -13.58 1.50
N ASP A 134 -5.79 -14.16 2.01
CA ASP A 134 -4.45 -13.56 1.94
C ASP A 134 -3.88 -13.71 0.53
N VAL A 135 -3.55 -12.58 -0.09
CA VAL A 135 -2.94 -12.48 -1.42
C VAL A 135 -1.56 -11.78 -1.38
N SER A 136 -1.02 -11.56 -0.18
CA SER A 136 0.26 -10.86 0.01
C SER A 136 1.41 -11.50 -0.77
N SER A 137 1.43 -12.83 -0.87
CA SER A 137 2.46 -13.56 -1.64
C SER A 137 2.31 -13.48 -3.16
N ASP A 138 1.18 -12.99 -3.66
CA ASP A 138 0.85 -12.91 -5.09
C ASP A 138 1.09 -11.51 -5.68
N LEU A 139 1.20 -10.49 -4.82
CA LEU A 139 1.24 -9.08 -5.18
C LEU A 139 2.55 -8.41 -4.74
N SER A 140 2.93 -7.40 -5.48
CA SER A 140 3.94 -6.42 -5.16
C SER A 140 3.32 -5.04 -5.13
N CYS A 141 3.88 -4.13 -4.36
CA CYS A 141 3.43 -2.74 -4.34
C CYS A 141 4.60 -1.79 -4.64
N ILE A 142 4.46 -1.02 -5.73
CA ILE A 142 5.38 0.07 -6.09
C ILE A 142 4.70 1.39 -5.77
N ALA A 143 5.18 2.11 -4.75
CA ALA A 143 4.71 3.46 -4.50
C ALA A 143 5.48 4.46 -5.37
N VAL A 144 4.74 5.26 -6.15
CA VAL A 144 5.23 6.30 -7.05
C VAL A 144 4.82 7.64 -6.46
N GLN A 145 5.74 8.38 -5.85
CA GLN A 145 5.42 9.52 -4.99
C GLN A 145 6.20 10.77 -5.38
N GLY A 146 5.52 11.92 -5.37
CA GLY A 146 6.10 13.23 -5.66
C GLY A 146 5.27 14.05 -6.66
N PRO A 147 5.58 15.35 -6.84
CA PRO A 147 4.79 16.25 -7.70
C PRO A 147 4.69 15.83 -9.16
N LYS A 148 5.61 14.98 -9.67
CA LYS A 148 5.57 14.44 -11.04
C LYS A 148 5.06 13.00 -11.11
N ALA A 149 4.59 12.41 -10.01
CA ALA A 149 4.12 11.02 -9.98
C ALA A 149 2.99 10.77 -10.99
N ARG A 150 2.00 11.68 -11.07
CA ARG A 150 0.89 11.55 -12.04
C ARG A 150 1.39 11.56 -13.48
N THR A 151 2.33 12.43 -13.81
CA THR A 151 2.94 12.47 -15.16
C THR A 151 3.64 11.17 -15.48
N LEU A 152 4.40 10.61 -14.53
CA LEU A 152 5.11 9.35 -14.72
C LEU A 152 4.16 8.18 -14.94
N VAL A 153 3.16 8.03 -14.06
CA VAL A 153 2.19 6.93 -14.13
C VAL A 153 1.31 7.06 -15.38
N ALA A 154 0.91 8.28 -15.76
CA ALA A 154 0.13 8.52 -16.98
C ALA A 154 0.93 8.20 -18.27
N LYS A 155 2.24 8.42 -18.30
CA LYS A 155 3.07 8.02 -19.44
C LYS A 155 3.11 6.51 -19.64
N LEU A 156 3.05 5.73 -18.57
CA LEU A 156 3.09 4.28 -18.64
C LEU A 156 1.71 3.65 -18.87
N PHE A 157 0.69 4.16 -18.17
CA PHE A 157 -0.65 3.56 -18.17
C PHE A 157 -1.72 4.39 -18.90
N GLY A 158 -1.35 5.56 -19.44
CA GLY A 158 -2.26 6.48 -20.12
C GLY A 158 -2.95 7.47 -19.17
N ASP A 159 -3.50 8.57 -19.73
CA ASP A 159 -4.12 9.67 -18.99
C ASP A 159 -5.35 9.26 -18.15
N LYS A 160 -5.91 8.09 -18.41
CA LYS A 160 -7.03 7.54 -17.61
C LYS A 160 -6.71 7.42 -16.13
N VAL A 161 -5.43 7.24 -15.73
CA VAL A 161 -5.05 7.15 -14.32
C VAL A 161 -5.30 8.46 -13.56
N ASN A 162 -5.39 9.59 -14.25
CA ASN A 162 -5.62 10.91 -13.66
C ASN A 162 -7.01 11.07 -13.04
N VAL A 163 -7.96 10.15 -13.32
CA VAL A 163 -9.28 10.14 -12.67
C VAL A 163 -9.22 9.62 -11.22
N ILE A 164 -8.11 8.98 -10.84
CA ILE A 164 -7.93 8.44 -9.49
C ILE A 164 -7.54 9.60 -8.56
N GLY A 165 -8.44 9.95 -7.65
CA GLY A 165 -8.21 10.98 -6.63
C GLY A 165 -7.45 10.45 -5.40
N LYS A 166 -7.13 11.37 -4.46
CA LYS A 166 -6.56 10.98 -3.16
C LYS A 166 -7.52 10.06 -2.41
N PHE A 167 -6.96 8.97 -1.86
CA PHE A 167 -7.72 7.92 -1.18
C PHE A 167 -8.82 7.32 -2.07
N GLU A 168 -8.52 7.12 -3.34
CA GLU A 168 -9.35 6.38 -4.29
C GLU A 168 -8.53 5.32 -4.98
N ALA A 169 -9.17 4.21 -5.34
CA ALA A 169 -8.53 3.12 -6.07
C ALA A 169 -9.39 2.67 -7.26
N LYS A 170 -8.72 2.06 -8.22
CA LYS A 170 -9.33 1.36 -9.35
C LYS A 170 -8.69 -0.01 -9.50
N VAL A 171 -9.49 -1.02 -9.80
CA VAL A 171 -8.98 -2.32 -10.22
C VAL A 171 -8.48 -2.20 -11.65
N PHE A 172 -7.31 -2.75 -11.89
CA PHE A 172 -6.57 -2.56 -13.14
C PHE A 172 -6.06 -3.89 -13.69
N ASN A 173 -6.27 -4.10 -14.99
CA ASN A 173 -5.65 -5.20 -15.71
C ASN A 173 -4.35 -4.71 -16.36
N TYR A 174 -3.22 -5.11 -15.80
CA TYR A 174 -1.89 -4.65 -16.21
C TYR A 174 -1.47 -5.18 -17.59
N LYS A 175 -2.12 -6.24 -18.10
CA LYS A 175 -1.84 -6.77 -19.44
C LYS A 175 -2.63 -6.05 -20.53
N SER A 176 -3.94 -5.84 -20.32
CA SER A 176 -4.77 -5.10 -21.29
C SER A 176 -4.67 -3.59 -21.12
N ASN A 177 -4.02 -3.12 -20.06
CA ASN A 177 -3.89 -1.72 -19.70
C ASN A 177 -5.27 -1.03 -19.56
N GLU A 178 -6.23 -1.66 -18.84
CA GLU A 178 -7.59 -1.15 -18.69
C GLU A 178 -8.08 -1.21 -17.25
N PHE A 179 -8.93 -0.23 -16.85
CA PHE A 179 -9.73 -0.38 -15.63
C PHE A 179 -10.79 -1.45 -15.82
N VAL A 180 -10.98 -2.24 -14.78
CA VAL A 180 -11.95 -3.34 -14.75
C VAL A 180 -12.84 -3.23 -13.51
N ASP A 181 -13.93 -3.99 -13.48
CA ASP A 181 -14.86 -3.97 -12.36
C ASP A 181 -14.20 -4.52 -11.07
N PHE A 182 -14.59 -3.96 -9.92
CA PHE A 182 -14.05 -4.34 -8.63
C PHE A 182 -14.33 -5.81 -8.26
N SER A 183 -15.42 -6.38 -8.76
CA SER A 183 -15.75 -7.81 -8.52
C SER A 183 -14.72 -8.78 -9.08
N ILE A 184 -13.94 -8.33 -10.08
CA ILE A 184 -12.90 -9.15 -10.73
C ILE A 184 -11.65 -9.32 -9.86
N LEU A 185 -11.44 -8.50 -8.84
CA LEU A 185 -10.28 -8.62 -7.94
C LEU A 185 -10.45 -9.85 -7.04
N THR A 186 -9.93 -10.97 -7.48
CA THR A 186 -9.90 -12.25 -6.76
C THR A 186 -8.51 -12.86 -6.84
N LYS A 187 -8.17 -13.76 -5.91
CA LYS A 187 -6.88 -14.47 -5.92
C LYS A 187 -6.60 -15.14 -7.25
N GLU A 188 -7.60 -15.84 -7.81
CA GLU A 188 -7.49 -16.48 -9.11
C GLU A 188 -7.16 -15.50 -10.24
N ASN A 189 -7.84 -14.35 -10.28
CA ASN A 189 -7.62 -13.36 -11.34
C ASN A 189 -6.30 -12.60 -11.17
N ILE A 190 -5.82 -12.38 -9.92
CA ILE A 190 -4.49 -11.86 -9.65
C ILE A 190 -3.45 -12.79 -10.26
N GLN A 191 -3.52 -14.08 -9.97
CA GLN A 191 -2.56 -15.08 -10.43
C GLN A 191 -2.60 -15.30 -11.95
N ASN A 192 -3.80 -15.33 -12.55
CA ASN A 192 -3.98 -15.82 -13.92
C ASN A 192 -4.31 -14.74 -14.96
N LYS A 193 -4.78 -13.55 -14.53
CA LYS A 193 -5.26 -12.49 -15.46
C LYS A 193 -4.57 -11.15 -15.31
N ASN A 194 -3.48 -11.09 -14.53
CA ASN A 194 -2.72 -9.86 -14.28
C ASN A 194 -3.57 -8.71 -13.71
N ILE A 195 -4.48 -9.05 -12.80
CA ILE A 195 -5.34 -8.09 -12.10
C ILE A 195 -4.64 -7.59 -10.83
N GLY A 196 -4.71 -6.30 -10.60
CA GLY A 196 -4.25 -5.63 -9.39
C GLY A 196 -5.03 -4.35 -9.16
N LEU A 197 -4.45 -3.40 -8.43
CA LEU A 197 -5.04 -2.08 -8.17
C LEU A 197 -4.06 -0.96 -8.51
N ILE A 198 -4.63 0.21 -8.77
CA ILE A 198 -3.92 1.50 -8.71
C ILE A 198 -4.68 2.35 -7.71
N SER A 199 -4.01 2.83 -6.66
CA SER A 199 -4.61 3.69 -5.64
C SER A 199 -3.87 5.02 -5.52
N GLY A 200 -4.62 6.10 -5.27
CA GLY A 200 -4.09 7.43 -4.98
C GLY A 200 -3.75 7.57 -3.49
N THR A 201 -2.96 6.62 -2.99
CA THR A 201 -2.45 6.55 -1.61
C THR A 201 -0.94 6.70 -1.58
N GLY A 202 -0.36 6.79 -0.39
CA GLY A 202 1.07 6.89 -0.17
C GLY A 202 1.41 7.34 1.24
N TYR A 203 2.71 7.35 1.57
CA TYR A 203 3.23 7.57 2.90
C TYR A 203 4.32 8.66 2.94
N THR A 204 4.17 9.69 2.10
CA THR A 204 5.19 10.73 1.92
C THR A 204 4.67 12.15 2.15
N GLY A 205 3.35 12.33 2.17
CA GLY A 205 2.71 13.65 2.15
C GLY A 205 2.60 14.26 0.75
N GLU A 206 3.31 13.72 -0.24
CA GLU A 206 3.21 14.12 -1.64
C GLU A 206 2.01 13.50 -2.34
N ASP A 207 1.69 14.00 -3.54
CA ASP A 207 0.78 13.33 -4.47
C ASP A 207 1.46 12.09 -5.05
N GLY A 208 0.65 11.10 -5.41
CA GLY A 208 1.20 9.88 -5.98
C GLY A 208 0.22 8.73 -6.05
N PHE A 209 0.79 7.58 -6.37
CA PHE A 209 0.06 6.33 -6.49
C PHE A 209 0.79 5.20 -5.78
N GLU A 210 0.02 4.20 -5.38
CA GLU A 210 0.52 2.86 -5.07
C GLU A 210 -0.01 1.91 -6.13
N LEU A 211 0.93 1.28 -6.84
CA LEU A 211 0.68 0.32 -7.89
C LEU A 211 0.78 -1.08 -7.28
N ILE A 212 -0.36 -1.71 -7.02
CA ILE A 212 -0.46 -3.05 -6.48
C ILE A 212 -0.55 -4.02 -7.65
N ILE A 213 0.52 -4.76 -7.88
CA ILE A 213 0.84 -5.43 -9.15
C ILE A 213 1.09 -6.91 -8.91
N PRO A 214 0.57 -7.84 -9.75
CA PRO A 214 1.01 -9.23 -9.71
C PRO A 214 2.55 -9.36 -9.78
N ASN A 215 3.13 -10.16 -8.90
CA ASN A 215 4.59 -10.27 -8.70
C ASN A 215 5.38 -10.46 -9.98
N GLN A 216 4.86 -11.24 -10.94
CA GLN A 216 5.53 -11.53 -12.21
C GLN A 216 5.70 -10.29 -13.11
N LEU A 217 4.93 -9.23 -12.90
CA LEU A 217 4.99 -8.01 -13.70
C LEU A 217 5.81 -6.90 -13.04
N ALA A 218 5.94 -6.93 -11.71
CA ALA A 218 6.55 -5.85 -10.94
C ALA A 218 7.98 -5.49 -11.37
N PRO A 219 8.90 -6.45 -11.62
CA PRO A 219 10.27 -6.10 -12.06
C PRO A 219 10.32 -5.36 -13.39
N ALA A 220 9.47 -5.73 -14.35
CA ALA A 220 9.42 -5.06 -15.66
C ALA A 220 8.85 -3.64 -15.53
N ILE A 221 7.76 -3.48 -14.75
CA ILE A 221 7.13 -2.18 -14.51
C ILE A 221 8.08 -1.26 -13.74
N TRP A 222 8.84 -1.77 -12.76
CA TRP A 222 9.88 -1.03 -12.05
C TRP A 222 10.92 -0.45 -13.01
N ASP A 223 11.46 -1.30 -13.89
CA ASP A 223 12.44 -0.87 -14.89
C ASP A 223 11.88 0.16 -15.88
N GLU A 224 10.63 -0.01 -16.32
CA GLU A 224 9.97 0.93 -17.22
C GLU A 224 9.75 2.29 -16.54
N LEU A 225 9.29 2.31 -15.29
CA LEU A 225 9.12 3.54 -14.51
C LEU A 225 10.45 4.30 -14.36
N LEU A 226 11.55 3.60 -14.01
CA LEU A 226 12.88 4.22 -13.87
C LEU A 226 13.43 4.79 -15.19
N LYS A 227 13.08 4.19 -16.34
CA LYS A 227 13.55 4.60 -17.68
C LYS A 227 12.65 5.63 -18.35
N THR A 228 11.44 5.86 -17.82
CA THR A 228 10.47 6.76 -18.44
C THR A 228 10.92 8.22 -18.33
N ASP A 229 11.13 8.86 -19.46
CA ASP A 229 11.51 10.28 -19.52
C ASP A 229 10.30 11.18 -19.21
N ILE A 230 10.42 11.92 -18.13
CA ILE A 230 9.45 12.96 -17.68
C ILE A 230 10.11 14.35 -17.59
N GLY A 231 11.27 14.52 -18.21
CA GLY A 231 12.06 15.76 -18.12
C GLY A 231 12.74 15.95 -16.77
N SER A 232 12.88 14.88 -15.99
CA SER A 232 13.61 14.85 -14.72
C SER A 232 13.95 13.40 -14.37
N GLU A 233 14.96 13.23 -13.53
CA GLU A 233 15.37 11.91 -13.03
C GLU A 233 14.28 11.28 -12.17
N VAL A 234 14.04 9.99 -12.37
CA VAL A 234 13.21 9.13 -11.51
C VAL A 234 14.16 8.29 -10.66
N LEU A 235 14.08 8.40 -9.35
CA LEU A 235 14.99 7.70 -8.45
C LEU A 235 14.31 6.55 -7.71
N PRO A 236 15.01 5.43 -7.51
CA PRO A 236 14.62 4.45 -6.52
C PRO A 236 14.91 5.00 -5.12
N ILE A 237 14.01 4.77 -4.19
CA ILE A 237 14.01 5.37 -2.85
C ILE A 237 14.03 4.28 -1.80
N GLY A 238 14.95 4.39 -0.84
CA GLY A 238 15.08 3.43 0.25
C GLY A 238 14.30 3.82 1.51
N LEU A 239 14.35 2.90 2.50
CA LEU A 239 13.66 3.04 3.79
C LEU A 239 14.06 4.30 4.55
N GLY A 240 15.34 4.73 4.45
CA GLY A 240 15.82 5.92 5.16
C GLY A 240 15.12 7.20 4.70
N ALA A 241 14.92 7.38 3.39
CA ALA A 241 14.16 8.52 2.87
C ALA A 241 12.66 8.35 3.12
N ARG A 242 12.11 7.11 3.06
CA ARG A 242 10.72 6.83 3.44
C ARG A 242 10.44 7.31 4.86
N ASP A 243 11.33 7.05 5.82
CA ASP A 243 11.16 7.45 7.21
C ASP A 243 11.22 8.97 7.39
N THR A 244 12.17 9.66 6.76
CA THR A 244 12.24 11.12 6.86
C THR A 244 11.04 11.82 6.20
N LEU A 245 10.54 11.30 5.08
CA LEU A 245 9.37 11.83 4.37
C LEU A 245 8.09 11.70 5.19
N ARG A 246 7.84 10.51 5.79
CA ARG A 246 6.66 10.28 6.61
C ARG A 246 6.66 11.13 7.88
N LEU A 247 7.84 11.31 8.50
CA LEU A 247 8.01 12.17 9.68
C LEU A 247 7.66 13.62 9.38
N GLU A 248 8.15 14.18 8.28
CA GLU A 248 7.78 15.53 7.84
C GLU A 248 6.29 15.68 7.58
N ALA A 249 5.64 14.63 7.04
CA ALA A 249 4.21 14.61 6.80
C ALA A 249 3.37 14.39 8.08
N GLY A 250 4.01 14.06 9.20
CA GLY A 250 3.33 13.76 10.46
C GLY A 250 2.63 12.39 10.47
N PHE A 251 3.07 11.45 9.63
CA PHE A 251 2.52 10.10 9.59
C PHE A 251 3.19 9.20 10.62
N LEU A 252 2.38 8.46 11.36
CA LEU A 252 2.83 7.53 12.38
C LEU A 252 3.35 6.23 11.77
N LEU A 253 4.27 5.58 12.47
CA LEU A 253 4.78 4.24 12.13
C LEU A 253 4.41 3.28 13.26
N SER A 254 3.62 2.27 12.93
CA SER A 254 3.23 1.18 13.83
C SER A 254 4.47 0.48 14.40
N GLY A 255 4.47 0.21 15.69
CA GLY A 255 5.60 -0.39 16.41
C GLY A 255 6.70 0.60 16.83
N GLN A 256 6.72 1.82 16.29
CA GLN A 256 7.69 2.86 16.66
C GLN A 256 7.01 4.05 17.37
N ASP A 257 6.00 4.67 16.76
CA ASP A 257 5.33 5.85 17.30
C ASP A 257 4.12 5.49 18.15
N PHE A 258 3.57 4.32 17.96
CA PHE A 258 2.54 3.71 18.79
C PHE A 258 2.64 2.18 18.77
N SER A 259 2.08 1.54 19.76
CA SER A 259 1.98 0.09 19.93
C SER A 259 0.73 -0.27 20.71
N ARG A 260 0.55 -1.53 21.07
CA ARG A 260 -0.62 -2.05 21.82
C ARG A 260 -0.81 -1.48 23.22
N ASP A 261 0.03 -0.58 23.67
CA ASP A 261 -0.14 0.17 24.92
C ASP A 261 -0.98 1.45 24.77
N ARG A 262 -1.31 1.84 23.52
CA ARG A 262 -2.04 3.06 23.17
C ARG A 262 -3.41 2.79 22.57
N THR A 263 -4.36 3.66 22.90
CA THR A 263 -5.65 3.74 22.20
C THR A 263 -5.54 4.65 20.98
N THR A 264 -6.50 4.58 20.06
CA THR A 264 -6.58 5.48 18.91
C THR A 264 -6.55 6.97 19.29
N ILE A 265 -7.12 7.33 20.44
CA ILE A 265 -7.11 8.72 20.94
C ILE A 265 -5.72 9.12 21.41
N GLU A 266 -5.03 8.25 22.13
CA GLU A 266 -3.68 8.48 22.65
C GLU A 266 -2.62 8.58 21.55
N THR A 267 -2.88 8.04 20.35
CA THR A 267 -2.00 8.19 19.16
C THR A 267 -2.24 9.51 18.42
N ASN A 268 -3.12 10.39 18.91
CA ASN A 268 -3.56 11.60 18.21
C ASN A 268 -4.32 11.33 16.89
N CYS A 269 -4.84 10.12 16.71
CA CYS A 269 -5.63 9.71 15.53
C CYS A 269 -7.14 9.68 15.80
N ALA A 270 -7.65 10.43 16.78
CA ALA A 270 -9.09 10.47 17.09
C ALA A 270 -9.98 10.80 15.86
N TRP A 271 -9.43 11.45 14.84
CA TRP A 271 -10.11 11.77 13.58
C TRP A 271 -10.52 10.55 12.75
N VAL A 272 -9.94 9.36 13.00
CA VAL A 272 -10.36 8.09 12.36
C VAL A 272 -11.52 7.39 13.08
N ILE A 273 -12.01 7.91 14.19
CA ILE A 273 -13.17 7.35 14.91
C ILE A 273 -14.44 7.96 14.30
N LYS A 274 -15.30 7.10 13.72
CA LYS A 274 -16.54 7.49 13.03
C LYS A 274 -17.75 6.76 13.61
#